data_58c3fec2e1edec741a9925e398fea161
#
_entry.id   58c3fec2e1edec741a9925e398fea161
#
_cell.length_a   1.000
_cell.length_b   1.000
_cell.length_c   1.000
_cell.angle_alpha   90.00
_cell.angle_beta   90.00
_cell.angle_gamma   90.00
#
_symmetry.space_group_name_H-M   'P 1'
#
loop_
_entity.id
_entity.type
_entity.pdbx_description
1 polymer ?
#
loop_
_entity_poly.entity_id
_entity_poly.type
_entity_poly.pdbx_seq_one_letter_code
_entity_poly.pdbx_strand_id
1 'polypeptide(L)'
;MEKDFFYSDMALDNLERGGFESLALHKKLSYGIEQIVVNLKDKVLSDKVGKPQGVYVTYDTSKATDDRYADYLVRILSSTITQLVGGLARGSIVLSVGLGNGEVLADSLGEMTMRKLRPTRVEYLTDTKFKLCAHSLGVQGATGLKSHEVLGALNDKVNPLPSS
;
A
#
# COMPACT_ATOMS: atom_id res chain seq x y z
N MET A 1 -3.53 -15.02 -28.44
CA MET A 1 -2.28 -14.50 -27.84
C MET A 1 -2.65 -14.10 -26.42
N GLU A 2 -2.53 -15.07 -25.49
CA GLU A 2 -2.76 -14.84 -24.07
C GLU A 2 -1.75 -13.78 -23.60
N LYS A 3 -2.25 -12.67 -23.07
CA LYS A 3 -1.40 -11.74 -22.35
C LYS A 3 -1.04 -12.42 -21.04
N ASP A 4 0.20 -12.90 -20.92
CA ASP A 4 0.77 -13.28 -19.64
C ASP A 4 0.72 -12.05 -18.71
N PHE A 5 -0.34 -11.97 -17.91
CA PHE A 5 -0.44 -11.03 -16.81
C PHE A 5 0.52 -11.51 -15.71
N PHE A 6 1.76 -11.08 -15.78
CA PHE A 6 2.65 -11.18 -14.63
C PHE A 6 2.12 -10.22 -13.56
N TYR A 7 1.55 -10.78 -12.52
CA TYR A 7 1.09 -10.04 -11.35
C TYR A 7 2.32 -9.57 -10.57
N SER A 8 2.79 -8.35 -10.84
CA SER A 8 3.66 -7.64 -9.92
C SER A 8 2.80 -6.85 -8.93
N ASP A 9 3.15 -6.91 -7.65
CA ASP A 9 2.47 -6.10 -6.61
C ASP A 9 2.77 -4.61 -6.78
N MET A 10 3.85 -4.25 -7.47
CA MET A 10 4.27 -2.88 -7.68
C MET A 10 3.63 -2.28 -8.94
N ALA A 11 3.02 -1.09 -8.79
CA ALA A 11 2.50 -0.34 -9.93
C ALA A 11 3.60 0.09 -10.88
N LEU A 12 4.82 0.35 -10.37
CA LEU A 12 5.99 0.76 -11.14
C LEU A 12 6.37 -0.26 -12.21
N ASP A 13 6.43 -1.55 -11.85
CA ASP A 13 6.77 -2.62 -12.79
C ASP A 13 5.80 -2.70 -13.97
N ASN A 14 4.51 -2.45 -13.71
CA ASN A 14 3.50 -2.43 -14.75
C ASN A 14 3.63 -1.20 -15.66
N LEU A 15 4.05 -0.05 -15.13
CA LEU A 15 4.30 1.15 -15.92
C LEU A 15 5.48 0.96 -16.85
N GLU A 16 6.59 0.41 -16.37
CA GLU A 16 7.80 0.15 -17.16
C GLU A 16 7.50 -0.83 -18.30
N ARG A 17 6.78 -1.91 -18.02
CA ARG A 17 6.38 -2.89 -19.05
C ARG A 17 5.39 -2.35 -20.06
N GLY A 18 4.53 -1.44 -19.65
CA GLY A 18 3.49 -0.84 -20.49
C GLY A 18 3.95 0.39 -21.29
N GLY A 19 5.17 0.91 -21.04
CA GLY A 19 5.65 2.16 -21.62
C GLY A 19 4.94 3.40 -21.08
N PHE A 20 4.53 3.35 -19.81
CA PHE A 20 3.81 4.43 -19.13
C PHE A 20 4.66 5.12 -18.04
N GLU A 21 5.99 5.06 -18.13
CA GLU A 21 6.92 5.61 -17.12
C GLU A 21 6.67 7.11 -16.86
N SER A 22 6.16 7.83 -17.86
CA SER A 22 5.82 9.26 -17.72
C SER A 22 4.71 9.55 -16.71
N LEU A 23 3.96 8.53 -16.27
CA LEU A 23 2.96 8.65 -15.20
C LEU A 23 3.58 8.58 -13.80
N ALA A 24 4.83 8.17 -13.68
CA ALA A 24 5.55 8.11 -12.43
C ALA A 24 6.24 9.45 -12.14
N LEU A 25 5.95 10.04 -11.00
CA LEU A 25 6.64 11.22 -10.49
C LEU A 25 7.77 10.79 -9.58
N HIS A 26 9.00 11.04 -10.03
CA HIS A 26 10.22 10.71 -9.30
C HIS A 26 10.71 11.89 -8.47
N LYS A 27 11.01 11.65 -7.21
CA LYS A 27 11.56 12.64 -6.29
C LYS A 27 12.74 12.07 -5.51
N LYS A 28 13.91 12.63 -5.71
CA LYS A 28 15.09 12.32 -4.88
C LYS A 28 14.92 12.95 -3.50
N LEU A 29 15.10 12.16 -2.47
CA LEU A 29 15.03 12.54 -1.08
C LEU A 29 16.40 12.46 -0.41
N SER A 30 16.50 12.82 0.87
CA SER A 30 17.74 12.70 1.64
C SER A 30 18.16 11.24 1.80
N TYR A 31 19.44 11.03 2.09
CA TYR A 31 20.05 9.72 2.37
C TYR A 31 19.98 8.71 1.21
N GLY A 32 19.89 9.17 -0.04
CA GLY A 32 19.82 8.29 -1.21
C GLY A 32 18.47 7.62 -1.45
N ILE A 33 17.43 8.00 -0.72
CA ILE A 33 16.07 7.50 -0.94
C ILE A 33 15.46 8.17 -2.16
N GLU A 34 14.76 7.40 -2.98
CA GLU A 34 13.92 7.91 -4.06
C GLU A 34 12.45 7.61 -3.76
N GLN A 35 11.59 8.62 -3.87
CA GLN A 35 10.16 8.47 -3.81
C GLN A 35 9.59 8.46 -5.23
N ILE A 36 8.76 7.48 -5.53
CA ILE A 36 8.08 7.35 -6.81
C ILE A 36 6.58 7.33 -6.54
N VAL A 37 5.85 8.27 -7.14
CA VAL A 37 4.40 8.41 -6.95
C VAL A 37 3.70 8.18 -8.28
N VAL A 38 2.76 7.23 -8.28
CA VAL A 38 1.86 6.97 -9.41
C VAL A 38 0.43 7.22 -8.96
N ASN A 39 -0.28 8.07 -9.67
CA ASN A 39 -1.67 8.41 -9.36
C ASN A 39 -2.60 7.93 -10.48
N LEU A 40 -3.31 6.83 -10.21
CA LEU A 40 -4.25 6.19 -11.13
C LEU A 40 -5.70 6.58 -10.76
N LYS A 41 -6.02 7.87 -10.75
CA LYS A 41 -7.40 8.34 -10.47
C LYS A 41 -8.37 8.05 -11.61
N ASP A 42 -7.88 8.06 -12.84
CA ASP A 42 -8.67 7.82 -14.03
C ASP A 42 -8.81 6.32 -14.29
N LYS A 43 -10.06 5.89 -14.51
CA LYS A 43 -10.36 4.48 -14.82
C LYS A 43 -9.67 4.02 -16.11
N VAL A 44 -9.57 4.88 -17.12
CA VAL A 44 -8.91 4.53 -18.39
C VAL A 44 -7.43 4.25 -18.18
N LEU A 45 -6.76 5.06 -17.35
CA LEU A 45 -5.36 4.83 -16.98
C LEU A 45 -5.21 3.57 -16.11
N SER A 46 -6.09 3.38 -15.15
CA SER A 46 -6.15 2.20 -14.29
C SER A 46 -6.24 0.91 -15.13
N ASP A 47 -7.17 0.87 -16.09
CA ASP A 47 -7.38 -0.28 -16.98
C ASP A 47 -6.16 -0.51 -17.91
N LYS A 48 -5.51 0.56 -18.39
CA LYS A 48 -4.30 0.45 -19.24
C LYS A 48 -3.10 -0.08 -18.46
N VAL A 49 -2.91 0.36 -17.24
CA VAL A 49 -1.81 -0.07 -16.37
C VAL A 49 -2.09 -1.44 -15.76
N GLY A 50 -3.36 -1.88 -15.74
CA GLY A 50 -3.77 -3.15 -15.13
C GLY A 50 -3.71 -3.11 -13.60
N LYS A 51 -3.91 -1.94 -13.00
CA LYS A 51 -3.94 -1.73 -11.54
C LYS A 51 -5.22 -0.99 -11.15
N PRO A 52 -5.78 -1.25 -9.97
CA PRO A 52 -6.94 -0.51 -9.45
C PRO A 52 -6.70 1.00 -9.39
N GLN A 53 -7.78 1.78 -9.42
CA GLN A 53 -7.69 3.21 -9.15
C GLN A 53 -7.11 3.44 -7.75
N GLY A 54 -6.20 4.40 -7.63
CA GLY A 54 -5.56 4.71 -6.36
C GLY A 54 -4.27 5.51 -6.49
N VAL A 55 -3.66 5.80 -5.35
CA VAL A 55 -2.34 6.42 -5.26
C VAL A 55 -1.34 5.37 -4.81
N TYR A 56 -0.31 5.19 -5.60
CA TYR A 56 0.77 4.25 -5.34
C TYR A 56 2.03 5.04 -5.00
N VAL A 57 2.63 4.75 -3.85
CA VAL A 57 3.85 5.42 -3.41
C VAL A 57 4.90 4.37 -3.11
N THR A 58 6.00 4.42 -3.85
CA THR A 58 7.16 3.55 -3.66
C THR A 58 8.31 4.34 -3.08
N TYR A 59 9.02 3.77 -2.12
CA TYR A 59 10.28 4.30 -1.60
C TYR A 59 11.39 3.31 -1.93
N ASP A 60 12.25 3.70 -2.88
CA ASP A 60 13.46 2.94 -3.19
C ASP A 60 14.58 3.36 -2.24
N THR A 61 15.09 2.41 -1.48
CA THR A 61 16.19 2.58 -0.53
C THR A 61 17.47 1.86 -0.95
N SER A 62 17.51 1.34 -2.17
CA SER A 62 18.66 0.56 -2.67
C SER A 62 19.99 1.34 -2.69
N LYS A 63 19.88 2.68 -2.77
CA LYS A 63 21.03 3.60 -2.75
C LYS A 63 21.25 4.27 -1.40
N ALA A 64 20.55 3.85 -0.36
CA ALA A 64 20.74 4.39 0.97
C ALA A 64 22.07 3.89 1.57
N THR A 65 22.93 4.83 1.93
CA THR A 65 24.31 4.53 2.40
C THR A 65 24.58 4.95 3.85
N ASP A 66 23.64 5.63 4.48
CA ASP A 66 23.78 6.19 5.83
C ASP A 66 22.77 5.53 6.76
N ASP A 67 23.20 4.99 7.90
CA ASP A 67 22.36 4.30 8.88
C ASP A 67 21.15 5.15 9.38
N ARG A 68 21.27 6.48 9.29
CA ARG A 68 20.19 7.40 9.65
C ARG A 68 19.01 7.40 8.66
N TYR A 69 19.15 6.73 7.51
CA TYR A 69 18.06 6.66 6.54
C TYR A 69 16.79 6.01 7.10
N ALA A 70 16.94 5.07 8.04
CA ALA A 70 15.80 4.36 8.62
C ALA A 70 14.87 5.31 9.40
N ASP A 71 15.43 6.18 10.25
CA ASP A 71 14.65 7.18 11.00
C ASP A 71 14.00 8.21 10.07
N TYR A 72 14.71 8.58 9.01
CA TYR A 72 14.16 9.47 8.00
C TYR A 72 13.02 8.81 7.22
N LEU A 73 13.19 7.54 6.82
CA LEU A 73 12.17 6.75 6.14
C LEU A 73 10.89 6.62 6.99
N VAL A 74 11.02 6.34 8.29
CA VAL A 74 9.86 6.31 9.20
C VAL A 74 9.09 7.62 9.18
N ARG A 75 9.80 8.77 9.22
CA ARG A 75 9.16 10.08 9.20
C ARG A 75 8.42 10.37 7.88
N ILE A 76 9.04 10.08 6.75
CA ILE A 76 8.39 10.32 5.44
C ILE A 76 7.24 9.36 5.19
N LEU A 77 7.34 8.09 5.58
CA LEU A 77 6.24 7.12 5.53
C LEU A 77 5.05 7.58 6.38
N SER A 78 5.30 8.00 7.63
CA SER A 78 4.25 8.52 8.53
C SER A 78 3.57 9.75 7.93
N SER A 79 4.34 10.68 7.35
CA SER A 79 3.80 11.86 6.67
C SER A 79 2.94 11.47 5.48
N THR A 80 3.39 10.54 4.64
CA THR A 80 2.64 10.07 3.48
C THR A 80 1.34 9.41 3.87
N ILE A 81 1.36 8.50 4.85
CA ILE A 81 0.14 7.85 5.36
C ILE A 81 -0.83 8.90 5.91
N THR A 82 -0.33 9.87 6.68
CA THR A 82 -1.15 10.96 7.21
C THR A 82 -1.80 11.78 6.10
N GLN A 83 -1.09 12.06 5.03
CA GLN A 83 -1.64 12.77 3.86
C GLN A 83 -2.71 11.95 3.15
N LEU A 84 -2.49 10.65 2.94
CA LEU A 84 -3.45 9.76 2.28
C LEU A 84 -4.77 9.65 3.04
N VAL A 85 -4.74 9.63 4.39
CA VAL A 85 -5.95 9.52 5.22
C VAL A 85 -6.47 10.86 5.72
N GLY A 86 -5.71 11.94 5.53
CA GLY A 86 -5.98 13.26 6.16
C GLY A 86 -7.31 13.88 5.73
N GLY A 87 -7.74 13.65 4.49
CA GLY A 87 -8.99 14.16 3.92
C GLY A 87 -10.25 13.36 4.29
N LEU A 88 -10.11 12.23 4.98
CA LEU A 88 -11.26 11.38 5.32
C LEU A 88 -12.13 12.03 6.41
N ALA A 89 -13.44 11.89 6.28
CA ALA A 89 -14.41 12.35 7.26
C ALA A 89 -14.26 11.59 8.60
N ARG A 90 -14.69 12.23 9.71
CA ARG A 90 -14.72 11.57 11.02
C ARG A 90 -15.64 10.35 10.98
N GLY A 91 -15.19 9.24 11.54
CA GLY A 91 -15.91 7.97 11.54
C GLY A 91 -15.74 7.12 10.30
N SER A 92 -14.99 7.60 9.31
CA SER A 92 -14.63 6.80 8.13
C SER A 92 -13.95 5.50 8.54
N ILE A 93 -14.24 4.43 7.78
CA ILE A 93 -13.59 3.14 7.98
C ILE A 93 -12.33 3.11 7.12
N VAL A 94 -11.21 2.80 7.74
CA VAL A 94 -9.92 2.59 7.07
C VAL A 94 -9.53 1.13 7.23
N LEU A 95 -9.34 0.44 6.12
CA LEU A 95 -8.79 -0.91 6.08
C LEU A 95 -7.29 -0.84 5.75
N SER A 96 -6.46 -1.13 6.72
CA SER A 96 -5.00 -1.24 6.53
C SER A 96 -4.64 -2.71 6.33
N VAL A 97 -3.93 -2.99 5.25
CA VAL A 97 -3.54 -4.36 4.89
C VAL A 97 -2.04 -4.44 4.69
N GLY A 98 -1.41 -5.37 5.40
CA GLY A 98 0.01 -5.71 5.21
C GLY A 98 0.13 -6.88 4.24
N LEU A 99 0.95 -6.68 3.21
CA LEU A 99 1.35 -7.73 2.27
C LEU A 99 2.76 -8.20 2.62
N GLY A 100 3.08 -9.42 2.24
CA GLY A 100 4.38 -10.02 2.40
C GLY A 100 4.36 -11.29 3.24
N ASN A 101 5.54 -11.87 3.42
CA ASN A 101 5.75 -13.12 4.17
C ASN A 101 6.48 -12.84 5.49
N GLY A 102 5.77 -12.97 6.61
CA GLY A 102 6.34 -12.73 7.93
C GLY A 102 7.48 -13.67 8.33
N GLU A 103 7.64 -14.80 7.64
CA GLU A 103 8.73 -15.77 7.86
C GLU A 103 10.00 -15.39 7.08
N VAL A 104 9.90 -14.49 6.11
CA VAL A 104 11.02 -14.03 5.29
C VAL A 104 11.34 -12.58 5.66
N LEU A 105 12.47 -12.35 6.32
CA LEU A 105 12.85 -11.03 6.86
C LEU A 105 12.75 -9.90 5.80
N ALA A 106 13.22 -10.15 4.58
CA ALA A 106 13.20 -9.17 3.50
C ALA A 106 11.77 -8.82 3.02
N ASP A 107 10.78 -9.66 3.33
CA ASP A 107 9.38 -9.50 2.88
C ASP A 107 8.39 -9.36 4.06
N SER A 108 8.90 -9.21 5.29
CA SER A 108 8.07 -9.24 6.51
C SER A 108 7.47 -7.88 6.90
N LEU A 109 7.87 -6.78 6.26
CA LEU A 109 7.53 -5.42 6.70
C LEU A 109 6.01 -5.20 6.82
N GLY A 110 5.25 -5.65 5.85
CA GLY A 110 3.79 -5.50 5.84
C GLY A 110 3.14 -6.21 7.02
N GLU A 111 3.46 -7.48 7.21
CA GLU A 111 2.93 -8.28 8.32
C GLU A 111 3.35 -7.74 9.69
N MET A 112 4.63 -7.44 9.87
CA MET A 112 5.15 -6.88 11.12
C MET A 112 4.51 -5.54 11.47
N THR A 113 4.22 -4.71 10.47
CA THR A 113 3.53 -3.44 10.66
C THR A 113 2.11 -3.68 11.15
N MET A 114 1.37 -4.58 10.52
CA MET A 114 -0.01 -4.88 10.93
C MET A 114 -0.10 -5.43 12.35
N ARG A 115 0.84 -6.27 12.76
CA ARG A 115 0.90 -6.79 14.14
C ARG A 115 1.12 -5.70 15.20
N LYS A 116 1.72 -4.56 14.83
CA LYS A 116 1.96 -3.42 15.74
C LYS A 116 0.85 -2.38 15.71
N LEU A 117 -0.01 -2.38 14.69
CA LEU A 117 -1.14 -1.47 14.63
C LEU A 117 -2.17 -1.82 15.72
N ARG A 118 -2.79 -0.78 16.28
CA ARG A 118 -3.90 -0.91 17.22
C ARG A 118 -5.20 -0.60 16.46
N PRO A 119 -6.02 -1.61 16.12
CA PRO A 119 -7.32 -1.38 15.50
C PRO A 119 -8.21 -0.52 16.40
N THR A 120 -8.97 0.37 15.79
CA THR A 120 -9.91 1.26 16.52
C THR A 120 -11.37 0.98 16.15
N ARG A 121 -11.65 0.08 15.23
CA ARG A 121 -13.00 -0.39 14.90
C ARG A 121 -13.41 -1.47 15.91
N VAL A 122 -13.61 -1.06 17.17
CA VAL A 122 -14.04 -1.90 18.29
C VAL A 122 -15.13 -1.18 19.06
N GLU A 123 -16.07 -1.93 19.63
CA GLU A 123 -17.31 -1.36 20.21
C GLU A 123 -17.09 -0.35 21.32
N TYR A 124 -16.03 -0.52 22.12
CA TYR A 124 -15.72 0.36 23.25
C TYR A 124 -14.93 1.63 22.87
N LEU A 125 -14.48 1.77 21.62
CA LEU A 125 -13.78 2.96 21.14
C LEU A 125 -14.69 3.80 20.25
N THR A 126 -15.43 4.74 20.86
CA THR A 126 -16.43 5.55 20.15
C THR A 126 -15.86 6.86 19.63
N ASP A 127 -14.82 7.41 20.26
CA ASP A 127 -14.27 8.74 19.96
C ASP A 127 -12.94 8.69 19.22
N THR A 128 -12.93 8.05 18.06
CA THR A 128 -11.76 8.02 17.16
C THR A 128 -12.05 8.76 15.86
N LYS A 129 -11.01 9.40 15.29
CA LYS A 129 -11.16 10.08 14.00
C LYS A 129 -11.54 9.08 12.90
N PHE A 130 -10.92 7.89 12.91
CA PHE A 130 -11.17 6.81 11.97
C PHE A 130 -11.48 5.51 12.69
N LYS A 131 -12.26 4.66 12.07
CA LYS A 131 -12.45 3.26 12.47
C LYS A 131 -11.45 2.38 11.72
N LEU A 132 -10.28 2.18 12.33
CA LEU A 132 -9.18 1.41 11.71
C LEU A 132 -9.39 -0.08 11.88
N CYS A 133 -9.36 -0.79 10.75
CA CYS A 133 -9.19 -2.24 10.67
C CYS A 133 -7.76 -2.52 10.19
N ALA A 134 -7.10 -3.52 10.76
CA ALA A 134 -5.78 -3.97 10.36
C ALA A 134 -5.79 -5.47 10.08
N HIS A 135 -5.20 -5.88 8.96
CA HIS A 135 -5.12 -7.29 8.58
C HIS A 135 -3.81 -7.59 7.86
N SER A 136 -3.26 -8.77 8.12
CA SER A 136 -2.14 -9.33 7.37
C SER A 136 -2.64 -10.48 6.53
N LEU A 137 -2.40 -10.45 5.22
CA LEU A 137 -2.95 -11.46 4.30
C LEU A 137 -2.15 -12.76 4.29
N GLY A 138 -0.87 -12.70 4.66
CA GLY A 138 0.06 -13.80 4.43
C GLY A 138 0.32 -14.06 2.94
N VAL A 139 0.99 -15.16 2.65
CA VAL A 139 1.29 -15.59 1.27
C VAL A 139 0.46 -16.78 0.85
N GLN A 140 0.15 -16.87 -0.43
CA GLN A 140 -0.65 -17.97 -0.99
C GLN A 140 -0.07 -19.35 -0.65
N GLY A 141 1.26 -19.48 -0.63
CA GLY A 141 1.93 -20.75 -0.30
C GLY A 141 1.65 -21.24 1.11
N ALA A 142 1.39 -20.34 2.06
CA ALA A 142 1.06 -20.69 3.44
C ALA A 142 -0.45 -20.81 3.67
N THR A 143 -1.27 -20.02 2.98
CA THR A 143 -2.71 -19.91 3.23
C THR A 143 -3.58 -20.68 2.23
N GLY A 144 -3.06 -20.99 1.04
CA GLY A 144 -3.82 -21.53 -0.08
C GLY A 144 -4.77 -20.53 -0.75
N LEU A 145 -4.84 -19.29 -0.26
CA LEU A 145 -5.72 -18.24 -0.75
C LEU A 145 -4.91 -17.16 -1.50
N LYS A 146 -5.48 -16.67 -2.59
CA LYS A 146 -4.87 -15.53 -3.29
C LYS A 146 -5.18 -14.24 -2.55
N SER A 147 -4.18 -13.37 -2.41
CA SER A 147 -4.31 -12.11 -1.66
C SER A 147 -5.46 -11.23 -2.17
N HIS A 148 -5.71 -11.19 -3.49
CA HIS A 148 -6.80 -10.39 -4.06
C HIS A 148 -8.19 -10.94 -3.73
N GLU A 149 -8.36 -12.28 -3.59
CA GLU A 149 -9.63 -12.89 -3.19
C GLU A 149 -9.97 -12.52 -1.75
N VAL A 150 -8.98 -12.62 -0.86
CA VAL A 150 -9.16 -12.23 0.55
C VAL A 150 -9.43 -10.73 0.69
N LEU A 151 -8.67 -9.90 -0.04
CA LEU A 151 -8.87 -8.44 -0.07
C LEU A 151 -10.26 -8.06 -0.56
N GLY A 152 -10.74 -8.69 -1.64
CA GLY A 152 -12.09 -8.46 -2.16
C GLY A 152 -13.15 -8.77 -1.10
N ALA A 153 -13.08 -9.94 -0.48
CA ALA A 153 -14.01 -10.33 0.57
C ALA A 153 -13.97 -9.41 1.80
N LEU A 154 -12.78 -8.97 2.22
CA LEU A 154 -12.63 -8.01 3.31
C LEU A 154 -13.21 -6.65 2.94
N ASN A 155 -12.93 -6.15 1.75
CA ASN A 155 -13.44 -4.88 1.26
C ASN A 155 -14.98 -4.86 1.26
N ASP A 156 -15.60 -5.91 0.74
CA ASP A 156 -17.05 -6.03 0.68
C ASP A 156 -17.70 -6.07 2.06
N LYS A 157 -17.06 -6.72 3.03
CA LYS A 157 -17.59 -6.86 4.40
C LYS A 157 -17.28 -5.68 5.31
N VAL A 158 -16.10 -5.11 5.17
CA VAL A 158 -15.66 -3.95 5.96
C VAL A 158 -16.29 -2.67 5.42
N ASN A 159 -16.55 -2.61 4.11
CA ASN A 159 -17.07 -1.46 3.40
C ASN A 159 -16.31 -0.17 3.75
N PRO A 160 -14.98 -0.15 3.59
CA PRO A 160 -14.23 1.08 3.74
C PRO A 160 -14.68 2.08 2.67
N LEU A 161 -14.51 3.38 2.93
CA LEU A 161 -14.80 4.38 1.92
C LEU A 161 -13.92 4.14 0.68
N PRO A 162 -14.47 4.30 -0.54
CA PRO A 162 -13.66 4.26 -1.74
C PRO A 162 -12.59 5.34 -1.65
N SER A 163 -11.37 5.00 -2.05
CA SER A 163 -10.29 5.97 -2.19
C SER A 163 -10.71 7.02 -3.21
N SER A 164 -10.87 8.24 -2.76
CA SER A 164 -11.21 9.40 -3.60
C SER A 164 -10.06 9.80 -4.54
#